data_35783599cf63c242015082963bb6ef5a
#
_entry.id   35783599cf63c242015082963bb6ef5a
#
_cell.length_a   1.000
_cell.length_b   1.000
_cell.length_c   1.000
_cell.angle_alpha   90.00
_cell.angle_beta   90.00
_cell.angle_gamma   90.00
#
_symmetry.space_group_name_H-M   'P 1'
#
loop_
_entity.id
_entity.type
_entity.pdbx_description
1 polymer ?
#
loop_
_entity_poly.entity_id
_entity_poly.type
_entity_poly.pdbx_seq_one_letter_code
_entity_poly.pdbx_strand_id
1 'polypeptide(L)'
;MASAINLTGLSTYVDQRTDELLTKAVMGAKTLDVIDVMLDVKYKAPLNYLDTTVVFADASTCGWDASGADVFTQRMIEVSPVKVNKEWCARDMRKYWMNYQLLIDANRETLPFEEKIVDENLKAINKKLETAIWQESTLFTGLLGVIAADASAGIKTYDASAGVDYDEVIDKAYSEITDDMYARGEVTMFVSPTVYRGYIASVNAVCCANREVIDAASDFITYPGDSRVTIRPTEGLAGAEISSKDVYAVVTWAKNLVFGTDVEGSENDFKVWYDDKDEMTRFKVLFNAGTQIKFPNEVITIKEA
;
A
#
# COMPACT_ATOMS: atom_id res chain seq x y z
N MET A 1 26.91 -24.10 33.18
CA MET A 1 25.85 -23.17 33.64
C MET A 1 24.99 -22.85 32.44
N ALA A 2 23.73 -23.27 32.41
CA ALA A 2 22.84 -22.96 31.30
C ALA A 2 22.49 -21.48 31.40
N SER A 3 22.98 -20.67 30.47
CA SER A 3 22.55 -19.28 30.32
C SER A 3 21.07 -19.29 29.95
N ALA A 4 20.21 -18.79 30.85
CA ALA A 4 18.81 -18.57 30.56
C ALA A 4 18.75 -17.46 29.51
N ILE A 5 17.97 -17.65 28.44
CA ILE A 5 17.63 -16.55 27.51
C ILE A 5 16.94 -15.49 28.34
N ASN A 6 17.56 -14.34 28.47
CA ASN A 6 16.99 -13.23 29.23
C ASN A 6 16.05 -12.43 28.31
N LEU A 7 14.76 -12.78 28.31
CA LEU A 7 13.71 -12.10 27.55
C LEU A 7 13.37 -10.70 28.13
N THR A 8 13.93 -10.35 29.26
CA THR A 8 13.81 -9.00 29.86
C THR A 8 14.44 -7.95 28.92
N GLY A 9 15.48 -8.32 28.16
CA GLY A 9 16.07 -7.44 27.15
C GLY A 9 15.10 -7.11 26.01
N LEU A 10 14.28 -8.07 25.58
CA LEU A 10 13.31 -7.86 24.49
C LEU A 10 12.19 -6.91 24.90
N SER A 11 11.60 -7.05 26.10
CA SER A 11 10.61 -6.13 26.59
C SER A 11 11.17 -4.71 26.77
N THR A 12 12.35 -4.59 27.36
CA THR A 12 13.04 -3.30 27.53
C THR A 12 13.37 -2.63 26.20
N TYR A 13 13.81 -3.38 25.20
CA TYR A 13 14.08 -2.87 23.85
C TYR A 13 12.81 -2.32 23.19
N VAL A 14 11.70 -3.03 23.31
CA VAL A 14 10.41 -2.62 22.75
C VAL A 14 9.88 -1.40 23.51
N ASP A 15 9.87 -1.41 24.85
CA ASP A 15 9.36 -0.32 25.67
C ASP A 15 10.11 1.01 25.43
N GLN A 16 11.41 0.95 25.10
CA GLN A 16 12.21 2.13 24.79
C GLN A 16 11.97 2.70 23.38
N ARG A 17 11.41 1.92 22.45
CA ARG A 17 11.25 2.26 21.04
C ARG A 17 9.85 2.04 20.51
N THR A 18 8.84 2.01 21.37
CA THR A 18 7.45 1.68 20.99
C THR A 18 6.94 2.54 19.84
N ASP A 19 7.12 3.86 19.89
CA ASP A 19 6.65 4.77 18.85
C ASP A 19 7.36 4.56 17.51
N GLU A 20 8.68 4.34 17.55
CA GLU A 20 9.48 4.06 16.33
C GLU A 20 9.05 2.72 15.71
N LEU A 21 8.86 1.69 16.51
CA LEU A 21 8.47 0.37 16.05
C LEU A 21 7.03 0.35 15.53
N LEU A 22 6.12 1.06 16.20
CA LEU A 22 4.73 1.20 15.74
C LEU A 22 4.68 1.95 14.40
N THR A 23 5.40 3.06 14.28
CA THR A 23 5.51 3.80 13.02
C THR A 23 6.07 2.90 11.91
N LYS A 24 7.13 2.15 12.15
CA LYS A 24 7.68 1.19 11.18
C LYS A 24 6.68 0.08 10.82
N ALA A 25 5.85 -0.36 11.76
CA ALA A 25 4.84 -1.38 11.52
C ALA A 25 3.71 -0.88 10.62
N VAL A 26 3.30 0.38 10.77
CA VAL A 26 2.17 0.97 10.06
C VAL A 26 2.62 1.61 8.74
N MET A 27 3.75 2.31 8.74
CA MET A 27 4.24 3.07 7.57
C MET A 27 5.22 2.29 6.69
N GLY A 28 5.49 1.04 6.97
CA GLY A 28 6.48 0.26 6.22
C GLY A 28 5.97 -0.40 4.95
N ALA A 29 4.70 -0.25 4.59
CA ALA A 29 4.15 -0.73 3.33
C ALA A 29 4.55 0.22 2.17
N LYS A 30 5.08 -0.32 1.08
CA LYS A 30 5.61 0.47 -0.06
C LYS A 30 4.56 1.35 -0.75
N THR A 31 3.31 0.92 -0.77
CA THR A 31 2.21 1.71 -1.31
C THR A 31 2.04 3.02 -0.55
N LEU A 32 2.29 3.05 0.77
CA LEU A 32 2.12 4.24 1.61
C LEU A 32 3.11 5.36 1.30
N ASP A 33 4.26 5.04 0.73
CA ASP A 33 5.25 6.05 0.28
C ASP A 33 4.73 6.90 -0.88
N VAL A 34 3.67 6.45 -1.56
CA VAL A 34 3.18 7.04 -2.80
C VAL A 34 1.80 7.67 -2.64
N ILE A 35 0.92 7.02 -1.89
CA ILE A 35 -0.45 7.48 -1.68
C ILE A 35 -0.53 8.55 -0.58
N ASP A 36 -1.70 9.15 -0.43
CA ASP A 36 -1.93 10.12 0.65
C ASP A 36 -2.24 9.40 1.97
N VAL A 37 -1.51 9.77 3.03
CA VAL A 37 -1.68 9.16 4.35
C VAL A 37 -2.25 10.18 5.32
N MET A 38 -3.43 9.88 5.86
CA MET A 38 -4.06 10.67 6.93
C MET A 38 -3.74 10.06 8.28
N LEU A 39 -2.97 10.78 9.06
CA LEU A 39 -2.67 10.45 10.46
C LEU A 39 -3.80 10.94 11.38
N ASP A 40 -3.86 10.41 12.60
CA ASP A 40 -4.82 10.81 13.65
C ASP A 40 -6.31 10.62 13.26
N VAL A 41 -6.62 9.57 12.50
CA VAL A 41 -8.00 9.17 12.21
C VAL A 41 -8.46 8.14 13.25
N LYS A 42 -9.20 8.59 14.27
CA LYS A 42 -9.63 7.70 15.38
C LYS A 42 -10.79 6.78 15.01
N TYR A 43 -11.71 7.24 14.20
CA TYR A 43 -12.88 6.45 13.76
C TYR A 43 -13.30 6.83 12.33
N LYS A 44 -13.70 8.09 12.11
CA LYS A 44 -14.12 8.61 10.81
C LYS A 44 -13.57 10.02 10.62
N ALA A 45 -13.07 10.29 9.42
CA ALA A 45 -12.65 11.63 9.02
C ALA A 45 -13.29 12.02 7.68
N PRO A 46 -13.72 13.27 7.51
CA PRO A 46 -14.26 13.73 6.26
C PRO A 46 -13.15 14.06 5.26
N LEU A 47 -13.30 13.57 4.04
CA LEU A 47 -12.53 13.96 2.87
C LEU A 47 -13.38 14.94 2.07
N ASN A 48 -13.10 16.23 2.25
CA ASN A 48 -13.83 17.28 1.56
C ASN A 48 -13.10 17.64 0.28
N TYR A 49 -13.82 17.74 -0.83
CA TYR A 49 -13.28 18.26 -2.08
C TYR A 49 -14.31 19.13 -2.79
N LEU A 50 -13.80 20.08 -3.55
CA LEU A 50 -14.55 21.05 -4.31
C LEU A 50 -14.32 20.76 -5.80
N ASP A 51 -15.41 20.57 -6.53
CA ASP A 51 -15.42 20.54 -7.99
C ASP A 51 -16.04 21.84 -8.50
N THR A 52 -15.26 22.59 -9.28
CA THR A 52 -15.65 23.93 -9.74
C THR A 52 -15.72 23.95 -11.25
N THR A 53 -16.88 24.29 -11.77
CA THR A 53 -17.10 24.53 -13.19
C THR A 53 -17.19 26.03 -13.45
N VAL A 54 -16.29 26.54 -14.29
CA VAL A 54 -16.29 27.96 -14.68
C VAL A 54 -16.79 28.11 -16.10
N VAL A 55 -17.74 29.00 -16.29
CA VAL A 55 -18.25 29.38 -17.63
C VAL A 55 -17.92 30.85 -17.86
N PHE A 56 -17.25 31.15 -18.99
CA PHE A 56 -17.00 32.52 -19.38
C PHE A 56 -18.25 33.14 -19.99
N ALA A 57 -18.68 34.29 -19.47
CA ALA A 57 -19.78 35.08 -20.01
C ALA A 57 -19.25 36.23 -20.83
N ASP A 58 -20.05 36.72 -21.81
CA ASP A 58 -19.71 37.91 -22.60
C ASP A 58 -19.85 39.18 -21.73
N ALA A 59 -18.74 39.91 -21.62
CA ALA A 59 -18.68 41.17 -20.88
C ALA A 59 -19.08 42.41 -21.71
N SER A 60 -19.57 42.23 -22.93
CA SER A 60 -19.99 43.35 -23.82
C SER A 60 -21.24 44.08 -23.32
N THR A 61 -22.05 43.43 -22.49
CA THR A 61 -23.25 43.99 -21.85
C THR A 61 -23.07 44.10 -20.33
N CYS A 62 -23.48 45.23 -19.76
CA CYS A 62 -23.51 45.40 -18.32
C CYS A 62 -24.59 44.52 -17.71
N GLY A 63 -24.22 43.64 -16.80
CA GLY A 63 -25.14 42.73 -16.09
C GLY A 63 -24.38 41.79 -15.16
N TRP A 64 -25.06 41.19 -14.24
CA TRP A 64 -24.56 40.11 -13.41
C TRP A 64 -25.20 38.80 -13.86
N ASP A 65 -24.43 37.97 -14.57
CA ASP A 65 -24.83 36.62 -14.94
C ASP A 65 -24.03 35.62 -14.13
N ALA A 66 -24.70 34.98 -13.19
CA ALA A 66 -24.08 33.89 -12.45
C ALA A 66 -23.96 32.68 -13.36
N SER A 67 -22.73 32.34 -13.76
CA SER A 67 -22.45 31.19 -14.61
C SER A 67 -21.40 30.31 -13.97
N GLY A 68 -21.59 28.98 -14.04
CA GLY A 68 -20.78 28.00 -13.38
C GLY A 68 -21.45 27.38 -12.14
N ALA A 69 -20.88 26.33 -11.64
CA ALA A 69 -21.37 25.63 -10.47
C ALA A 69 -20.18 25.16 -9.62
N ASP A 70 -20.29 25.39 -8.33
CA ASP A 70 -19.37 24.82 -7.33
C ASP A 70 -20.09 23.66 -6.62
N VAL A 71 -19.54 22.46 -6.74
CA VAL A 71 -20.08 21.27 -6.09
C VAL A 71 -19.15 20.85 -4.96
N PHE A 72 -19.65 20.98 -3.75
CA PHE A 72 -18.95 20.47 -2.56
C PHE A 72 -19.34 19.02 -2.35
N THR A 73 -18.36 18.13 -2.45
CA THR A 73 -18.57 16.71 -2.19
C THR A 73 -17.77 16.31 -0.96
N GLN A 74 -18.39 15.48 -0.13
CA GLN A 74 -17.78 14.93 1.07
C GLN A 74 -17.81 13.41 1.01
N ARG A 75 -16.65 12.79 1.16
CA ARG A 75 -16.54 11.36 1.40
C ARG A 75 -16.01 11.13 2.82
N MET A 76 -16.31 9.99 3.38
CA MET A 76 -15.85 9.65 4.73
C MET A 76 -14.83 8.52 4.63
N ILE A 77 -13.66 8.72 5.21
CA ILE A 77 -12.74 7.61 5.48
C ILE A 77 -13.10 7.03 6.85
N GLU A 78 -13.27 5.73 6.90
CA GLU A 78 -13.59 4.98 8.10
C GLU A 78 -12.44 4.03 8.42
N VAL A 79 -11.94 4.09 9.65
CA VAL A 79 -10.85 3.21 10.11
C VAL A 79 -11.38 2.20 11.10
N SER A 80 -10.82 0.99 11.03
CA SER A 80 -11.15 -0.12 11.93
C SER A 80 -9.91 -0.58 12.69
N PRO A 81 -10.06 -1.05 13.93
CA PRO A 81 -8.94 -1.54 14.72
C PRO A 81 -8.42 -2.87 14.16
N VAL A 82 -7.12 -2.91 13.91
CA VAL A 82 -6.38 -4.10 13.47
C VAL A 82 -5.45 -4.55 14.58
N LYS A 83 -5.46 -5.85 14.85
CA LYS A 83 -4.65 -6.46 15.90
C LYS A 83 -3.79 -7.60 15.36
N VAL A 84 -2.52 -7.59 15.72
CA VAL A 84 -1.58 -8.68 15.47
C VAL A 84 -1.11 -9.24 16.79
N ASN A 85 -1.43 -10.50 17.06
CA ASN A 85 -0.97 -11.22 18.24
C ASN A 85 -0.14 -12.42 17.81
N LYS A 86 1.02 -12.58 18.43
CA LYS A 86 1.87 -13.77 18.29
C LYS A 86 2.32 -14.26 19.64
N GLU A 87 2.60 -15.55 19.74
CA GLU A 87 3.17 -16.16 20.93
C GLU A 87 4.25 -17.16 20.55
N TRP A 88 5.27 -17.26 21.38
CA TRP A 88 6.39 -18.18 21.19
C TRP A 88 6.76 -18.87 22.49
N CYS A 89 7.05 -20.16 22.40
CA CYS A 89 7.64 -20.89 23.50
C CYS A 89 9.14 -20.55 23.62
N ALA A 90 9.59 -20.13 24.80
CA ALA A 90 10.99 -19.80 25.06
C ALA A 90 11.93 -20.99 24.78
N ARG A 91 11.45 -22.21 24.94
CA ARG A 91 12.23 -23.44 24.69
C ARG A 91 12.51 -23.67 23.20
N ASP A 92 11.55 -23.34 22.32
CA ASP A 92 11.74 -23.49 20.88
C ASP A 92 12.66 -22.39 20.34
N MET A 93 12.57 -21.19 20.87
CA MET A 93 13.47 -20.09 20.51
C MET A 93 14.94 -20.40 20.86
N ARG A 94 15.19 -21.18 21.91
CA ARG A 94 16.56 -21.54 22.32
C ARG A 94 17.33 -22.28 21.24
N LYS A 95 16.69 -23.13 20.44
CA LYS A 95 17.34 -23.85 19.34
C LYS A 95 17.81 -22.90 18.23
N TYR A 96 16.94 -21.91 17.90
CA TYR A 96 17.28 -20.91 16.89
C TYR A 96 18.37 -19.94 17.39
N TRP A 97 18.33 -19.59 18.67
CA TRP A 97 19.35 -18.77 19.32
C TRP A 97 20.74 -19.39 19.26
N MET A 98 20.89 -20.67 19.57
CA MET A 98 22.16 -21.35 19.49
C MET A 98 22.73 -21.37 18.06
N ASN A 99 21.89 -21.62 17.07
CA ASN A 99 22.30 -21.56 15.67
C ASN A 99 22.70 -20.15 15.24
N TYR A 100 22.00 -19.14 15.73
CA TYR A 100 22.27 -17.73 15.43
C TYR A 100 23.62 -17.29 16.07
N GLN A 101 23.91 -17.66 17.31
CA GLN A 101 25.19 -17.37 17.93
C GLN A 101 26.36 -18.00 17.18
N LEU A 102 26.25 -19.23 16.71
CA LEU A 102 27.26 -19.88 15.90
C LEU A 102 27.55 -19.12 14.59
N LEU A 103 26.53 -18.53 13.98
CA LEU A 103 26.66 -17.70 12.76
C LEU A 103 27.33 -16.34 13.07
N ILE A 104 27.01 -15.73 14.21
CA ILE A 104 27.63 -14.47 14.66
C ILE A 104 29.10 -14.65 14.92
N ASP A 105 29.48 -15.70 15.66
CA ASP A 105 30.88 -16.00 15.95
C ASP A 105 31.70 -16.20 14.67
N ALA A 106 31.07 -16.72 13.61
CA ALA A 106 31.69 -16.89 12.30
C ALA A 106 31.84 -15.58 11.50
N ASN A 107 30.90 -14.66 11.61
CA ASN A 107 30.79 -13.46 10.75
C ASN A 107 31.04 -12.12 11.46
N ARG A 108 31.25 -12.08 12.76
CA ARG A 108 31.51 -10.87 13.57
C ARG A 108 30.40 -9.78 13.52
N GLU A 109 29.19 -10.08 13.15
CA GLU A 109 28.09 -9.14 13.23
C GLU A 109 27.33 -9.28 14.56
N THR A 110 27.35 -8.22 15.35
CA THR A 110 26.71 -8.14 16.68
C THR A 110 25.35 -7.45 16.60
N LEU A 111 24.39 -8.02 15.86
CA LEU A 111 22.99 -7.58 15.99
C LEU A 111 22.36 -8.33 17.17
N PRO A 112 21.72 -7.63 18.13
CA PRO A 112 20.98 -8.28 19.20
C PRO A 112 19.89 -9.18 18.61
N PHE A 113 19.74 -10.38 19.18
CA PHE A 113 18.74 -11.36 18.73
C PHE A 113 17.31 -10.80 18.83
N GLU A 114 17.07 -9.99 19.84
CA GLU A 114 15.84 -9.28 20.11
C GLU A 114 15.44 -8.37 18.94
N GLU A 115 16.37 -7.57 18.46
CA GLU A 115 16.18 -6.66 17.34
C GLU A 115 15.81 -7.44 16.07
N LYS A 116 16.49 -8.54 15.79
CA LYS A 116 16.21 -9.37 14.63
C LYS A 116 14.82 -9.99 14.65
N ILE A 117 14.36 -10.47 15.81
CA ILE A 117 13.00 -11.02 15.93
C ILE A 117 11.96 -9.93 15.67
N VAL A 118 12.15 -8.75 16.24
CA VAL A 118 11.22 -7.63 16.02
C VAL A 118 11.22 -7.24 14.55
N ASP A 119 12.38 -7.07 13.93
CA ASP A 119 12.49 -6.69 12.51
C ASP A 119 11.82 -7.71 11.58
N GLU A 120 12.01 -9.01 11.79
CA GLU A 120 11.36 -10.04 10.97
C GLU A 120 9.83 -10.02 11.15
N ASN A 121 9.34 -9.72 12.35
CA ASN A 121 7.90 -9.53 12.57
C ASN A 121 7.37 -8.28 11.91
N LEU A 122 8.09 -7.16 11.96
CA LEU A 122 7.73 -5.92 11.28
C LEU A 122 7.66 -6.12 9.76
N LYS A 123 8.64 -6.78 9.15
CA LYS A 123 8.61 -7.13 7.72
C LYS A 123 7.37 -7.95 7.34
N ALA A 124 7.02 -8.92 8.19
CA ALA A 124 5.83 -9.74 7.96
C ALA A 124 4.52 -8.94 8.08
N ILE A 125 4.46 -8.00 9.04
CA ILE A 125 3.33 -7.09 9.21
C ILE A 125 3.22 -6.17 8.00
N ASN A 126 4.32 -5.53 7.57
CA ASN A 126 4.35 -4.64 6.42
C ASN A 126 3.91 -5.33 5.13
N LYS A 127 4.38 -6.55 4.89
CA LYS A 127 3.94 -7.35 3.74
C LYS A 127 2.44 -7.66 3.80
N LYS A 128 1.91 -7.99 4.98
CA LYS A 128 0.47 -8.25 5.12
C LYS A 128 -0.35 -6.97 4.99
N LEU A 129 0.15 -5.85 5.53
CA LEU A 129 -0.48 -4.54 5.41
C LEU A 129 -0.54 -4.08 3.95
N GLU A 130 0.56 -4.25 3.19
CA GLU A 130 0.59 -3.97 1.74
C GLU A 130 -0.52 -4.71 0.99
N THR A 131 -0.71 -5.99 1.28
CA THR A 131 -1.82 -6.76 0.71
C THR A 131 -3.17 -6.27 1.20
N ALA A 132 -3.29 -5.95 2.49
CA ALA A 132 -4.56 -5.53 3.10
C ALA A 132 -5.03 -4.16 2.57
N ILE A 133 -4.13 -3.21 2.33
CA ILE A 133 -4.47 -1.90 1.73
C ILE A 133 -5.24 -2.08 0.43
N TRP A 134 -4.87 -3.08 -0.37
CA TRP A 134 -5.52 -3.33 -1.65
C TRP A 134 -6.71 -4.29 -1.57
N GLN A 135 -6.56 -5.40 -0.86
CA GLN A 135 -7.46 -6.58 -0.98
C GLN A 135 -8.29 -6.88 0.28
N GLU A 136 -8.08 -6.16 1.40
CA GLU A 136 -8.81 -6.49 2.64
C GLU A 136 -10.31 -6.26 2.47
N SER A 137 -11.10 -7.17 3.02
CA SER A 137 -12.56 -7.11 2.96
C SER A 137 -13.25 -7.43 4.28
N THR A 138 -12.48 -7.93 5.27
CA THR A 138 -13.02 -8.44 6.53
C THR A 138 -12.85 -7.46 7.67
N LEU A 139 -11.64 -6.87 7.81
CA LEU A 139 -11.31 -5.96 8.90
C LEU A 139 -11.67 -4.52 8.54
N PHE A 140 -11.29 -4.11 7.34
CA PHE A 140 -11.65 -2.84 6.73
C PHE A 140 -11.80 -3.04 5.22
N THR A 141 -12.36 -2.07 4.52
CA THR A 141 -12.51 -2.16 3.07
C THR A 141 -11.23 -1.70 2.40
N GLY A 142 -10.50 -2.60 1.71
CA GLY A 142 -9.33 -2.27 0.92
C GLY A 142 -9.70 -1.47 -0.34
N LEU A 143 -8.70 -0.86 -0.99
CA LEU A 143 -8.89 0.01 -2.15
C LEU A 143 -9.68 -0.66 -3.28
N LEU A 144 -9.43 -1.93 -3.58
CA LEU A 144 -10.19 -2.67 -4.60
C LEU A 144 -11.66 -2.88 -4.21
N GLY A 145 -11.94 -3.06 -2.92
CA GLY A 145 -13.30 -3.13 -2.41
C GLY A 145 -14.04 -1.79 -2.56
N VAL A 146 -13.36 -0.68 -2.29
CA VAL A 146 -13.91 0.68 -2.50
C VAL A 146 -14.18 0.92 -3.98
N ILE A 147 -13.24 0.55 -4.88
CA ILE A 147 -13.41 0.65 -6.35
C ILE A 147 -14.59 -0.19 -6.82
N ALA A 148 -14.69 -1.42 -6.36
CA ALA A 148 -15.77 -2.34 -6.77
C ALA A 148 -17.16 -1.88 -6.31
N ALA A 149 -17.24 -1.19 -5.18
CA ALA A 149 -18.48 -0.68 -4.62
C ALA A 149 -18.94 0.64 -5.26
N ASP A 150 -18.03 1.40 -5.89
CA ASP A 150 -18.34 2.71 -6.47
C ASP A 150 -18.63 2.60 -7.97
N ALA A 151 -19.86 2.89 -8.35
CA ALA A 151 -20.30 2.83 -9.75
C ALA A 151 -19.62 3.89 -10.66
N SER A 152 -18.99 4.90 -10.07
CA SER A 152 -18.28 5.96 -10.79
C SER A 152 -16.84 5.57 -11.14
N ALA A 153 -16.29 4.51 -10.51
CA ALA A 153 -14.96 4.02 -10.83
C ALA A 153 -14.94 3.32 -12.19
N GLY A 154 -13.95 3.64 -13.00
CA GLY A 154 -13.81 3.09 -14.36
C GLY A 154 -13.25 1.66 -14.33
N ILE A 155 -14.10 0.64 -14.24
CA ILE A 155 -13.67 -0.76 -14.33
C ILE A 155 -13.72 -1.19 -15.80
N LYS A 156 -12.57 -1.54 -16.38
CA LYS A 156 -12.41 -1.98 -17.76
C LYS A 156 -11.94 -3.44 -17.80
N THR A 157 -12.37 -4.16 -18.79
CA THR A 157 -12.03 -5.58 -18.95
C THR A 157 -11.00 -5.78 -20.06
N TYR A 158 -10.07 -6.71 -19.82
CA TYR A 158 -9.10 -7.20 -20.78
C TYR A 158 -9.41 -8.66 -21.11
N ASP A 159 -9.49 -8.99 -22.39
CA ASP A 159 -9.74 -10.36 -22.83
C ASP A 159 -8.45 -11.17 -22.81
N ALA A 160 -8.30 -12.02 -21.82
CA ALA A 160 -7.15 -12.91 -21.66
C ALA A 160 -7.37 -14.31 -22.26
N SER A 161 -8.41 -14.53 -23.07
CA SER A 161 -8.75 -15.85 -23.62
C SER A 161 -7.66 -16.48 -24.50
N ALA A 162 -6.84 -15.65 -25.15
CA ALA A 162 -5.67 -16.07 -25.94
C ALA A 162 -4.35 -16.10 -25.15
N GLY A 163 -4.39 -15.83 -23.86
CA GLY A 163 -3.25 -15.58 -22.99
C GLY A 163 -3.09 -14.09 -22.68
N VAL A 164 -2.37 -13.78 -21.61
CA VAL A 164 -2.13 -12.38 -21.20
C VAL A 164 -0.97 -11.81 -22.01
N ASP A 165 -1.25 -10.81 -22.85
CA ASP A 165 -0.23 -9.97 -23.46
C ASP A 165 0.00 -8.76 -22.53
N TYR A 166 1.16 -8.71 -21.92
CA TYR A 166 1.49 -7.71 -20.89
C TYR A 166 1.66 -6.31 -21.44
N ASP A 167 2.13 -6.19 -22.71
CA ASP A 167 2.25 -4.89 -23.39
C ASP A 167 0.86 -4.33 -23.68
N GLU A 168 -0.03 -5.17 -24.21
CA GLU A 168 -1.40 -4.77 -24.53
C GLU A 168 -2.18 -4.37 -23.27
N VAL A 169 -1.93 -5.02 -22.12
CA VAL A 169 -2.54 -4.63 -20.83
C VAL A 169 -2.10 -3.22 -20.42
N ILE A 170 -0.81 -2.92 -20.54
CA ILE A 170 -0.26 -1.60 -20.18
C ILE A 170 -0.74 -0.53 -21.18
N ASP A 171 -0.73 -0.82 -22.48
CA ASP A 171 -1.20 0.09 -23.53
C ASP A 171 -2.69 0.38 -23.39
N LYS A 172 -3.48 -0.63 -23.03
CA LYS A 172 -4.89 -0.45 -22.72
C LYS A 172 -5.08 0.43 -21.48
N ALA A 173 -4.32 0.18 -20.43
CA ALA A 173 -4.35 1.01 -19.23
C ALA A 173 -4.01 2.48 -19.52
N TYR A 174 -3.02 2.70 -20.40
CA TYR A 174 -2.64 4.03 -20.88
C TYR A 174 -3.74 4.70 -21.72
N SER A 175 -4.34 3.96 -22.66
CA SER A 175 -5.39 4.50 -23.56
C SER A 175 -6.68 4.90 -22.85
N GLU A 176 -6.94 4.35 -21.68
CA GLU A 176 -8.13 4.66 -20.88
C GLU A 176 -7.93 5.89 -19.95
N ILE A 177 -6.70 6.46 -19.88
CA ILE A 177 -6.44 7.67 -19.08
C ILE A 177 -7.30 8.81 -19.62
N THR A 178 -8.10 9.43 -18.76
CA THR A 178 -8.95 10.55 -19.11
C THR A 178 -8.13 11.85 -19.20
N ASP A 179 -8.60 12.80 -20.00
CA ASP A 179 -7.97 14.12 -20.16
C ASP A 179 -7.87 14.85 -18.81
N ASP A 180 -8.85 14.69 -17.92
CA ASP A 180 -8.86 15.30 -16.58
C ASP A 180 -7.74 14.72 -15.70
N MET A 181 -7.55 13.40 -15.72
CA MET A 181 -6.44 12.76 -15.00
C MET A 181 -5.09 13.24 -15.54
N TYR A 182 -4.98 13.31 -16.86
CA TYR A 182 -3.76 13.74 -17.54
C TYR A 182 -3.44 15.22 -17.30
N ALA A 183 -4.46 16.07 -17.20
CA ALA A 183 -4.31 17.49 -16.90
C ALA A 183 -3.85 17.76 -15.46
N ARG A 184 -4.14 16.86 -14.51
CA ARG A 184 -3.66 16.98 -13.12
C ARG A 184 -2.15 16.77 -12.98
N GLY A 185 -1.49 16.11 -13.95
CA GLY A 185 -0.03 15.95 -14.02
C GLY A 185 0.42 14.51 -13.91
N GLU A 186 0.97 14.09 -12.77
CA GLU A 186 1.53 12.75 -12.62
C GLU A 186 0.46 11.69 -12.44
N VAL A 187 0.40 10.74 -13.37
CA VAL A 187 -0.46 9.56 -13.30
C VAL A 187 0.38 8.35 -12.91
N THR A 188 -0.08 7.59 -11.94
CA THR A 188 0.57 6.36 -11.51
C THR A 188 -0.27 5.15 -11.90
N MET A 189 0.34 4.22 -12.60
CA MET A 189 -0.19 2.88 -12.87
C MET A 189 0.33 1.93 -11.81
N PHE A 190 -0.50 1.52 -10.88
CA PHE A 190 -0.20 0.45 -9.96
C PHE A 190 -0.48 -0.88 -10.66
N VAL A 191 0.54 -1.69 -10.88
CA VAL A 191 0.42 -2.94 -11.61
C VAL A 191 0.78 -4.14 -10.75
N SER A 192 0.18 -5.30 -11.03
CA SER A 192 0.55 -6.52 -10.34
C SER A 192 2.01 -6.89 -10.67
N PRO A 193 2.76 -7.50 -9.73
CA PRO A 193 4.16 -7.88 -9.98
C PRO A 193 4.33 -8.84 -11.16
N THR A 194 3.30 -9.61 -11.49
CA THR A 194 3.30 -10.54 -12.64
C THR A 194 3.24 -9.77 -13.93
N VAL A 195 2.32 -8.80 -14.05
CA VAL A 195 2.20 -7.92 -15.23
C VAL A 195 3.48 -7.11 -15.42
N TYR A 196 4.02 -6.53 -14.34
CA TYR A 196 5.24 -5.74 -14.41
C TYR A 196 6.44 -6.53 -14.92
N ARG A 197 6.66 -7.75 -14.41
CA ARG A 197 7.75 -8.62 -14.90
C ARG A 197 7.54 -9.08 -16.32
N GLY A 198 6.30 -9.38 -16.70
CA GLY A 198 5.96 -9.74 -18.06
C GLY A 198 6.22 -8.59 -19.03
N TYR A 199 5.81 -7.37 -18.68
CA TYR A 199 6.07 -6.16 -19.46
C TYR A 199 7.58 -5.91 -19.65
N ILE A 200 8.39 -6.01 -18.61
CA ILE A 200 9.85 -5.89 -18.74
C ILE A 200 10.41 -6.95 -19.68
N ALA A 201 9.90 -8.18 -19.59
CA ALA A 201 10.39 -9.27 -20.45
C ALA A 201 10.04 -9.03 -21.92
N SER A 202 8.83 -8.52 -22.23
CA SER A 202 8.41 -8.20 -23.59
C SER A 202 9.21 -7.02 -24.16
N VAL A 203 9.37 -5.93 -23.41
CA VAL A 203 10.21 -4.78 -23.82
C VAL A 203 11.65 -5.20 -24.11
N ASN A 204 12.23 -6.12 -23.33
CA ASN A 204 13.57 -6.64 -23.56
C ASN A 204 13.66 -7.60 -24.76
N ALA A 205 12.56 -8.23 -25.14
CA ALA A 205 12.50 -9.15 -26.28
C ALA A 205 12.45 -8.42 -27.62
N VAL A 206 11.99 -7.16 -27.64
CA VAL A 206 11.94 -6.36 -28.86
C VAL A 206 13.34 -5.88 -29.23
N CYS A 207 13.81 -6.23 -30.41
CA CYS A 207 15.08 -5.75 -30.97
C CYS A 207 15.02 -4.24 -31.13
N CYS A 208 16.01 -3.52 -30.62
CA CYS A 208 16.13 -2.07 -30.68
C CYS A 208 15.18 -1.28 -29.78
N ALA A 209 14.62 -1.92 -28.76
CA ALA A 209 13.91 -1.20 -27.71
C ALA A 209 14.82 -0.18 -27.03
N ASN A 210 14.30 1.03 -26.78
CA ASN A 210 15.01 2.09 -26.06
C ASN A 210 15.27 1.63 -24.63
N ARG A 211 16.45 1.09 -24.36
CA ARG A 211 16.86 0.66 -23.00
C ARG A 211 16.95 1.81 -21.99
N GLU A 212 16.88 3.05 -22.45
CA GLU A 212 16.90 4.23 -21.60
C GLU A 212 15.70 4.37 -20.65
N VAL A 213 14.63 3.61 -20.90
CA VAL A 213 13.37 3.66 -20.14
C VAL A 213 13.43 2.87 -18.82
N ILE A 214 14.38 1.93 -18.70
CA ILE A 214 14.49 1.09 -17.50
C ILE A 214 15.71 1.55 -16.68
N ASP A 215 15.49 2.45 -15.75
CA ASP A 215 16.48 2.71 -14.70
C ASP A 215 16.43 1.57 -13.68
N ALA A 216 17.47 0.74 -13.66
CA ALA A 216 17.59 -0.39 -12.75
C ALA A 216 17.66 0.02 -11.27
N ALA A 217 17.84 1.30 -10.97
CA ALA A 217 17.92 1.84 -9.63
C ALA A 217 16.56 2.35 -9.09
N SER A 218 15.55 2.53 -9.95
CA SER A 218 14.24 3.03 -9.53
C SER A 218 13.24 1.88 -9.36
N ASP A 219 12.40 1.99 -8.33
CA ASP A 219 11.30 1.04 -8.05
C ASP A 219 10.12 1.18 -9.04
N PHE A 220 10.24 2.02 -10.07
CA PHE A 220 9.21 2.27 -11.07
C PHE A 220 9.82 2.52 -12.44
N ILE A 221 9.00 2.38 -13.48
CA ILE A 221 9.36 2.69 -14.88
C ILE A 221 8.40 3.77 -15.37
N THR A 222 8.89 4.68 -16.22
CA THR A 222 8.03 5.61 -16.95
C THR A 222 7.48 4.93 -18.19
N TYR A 223 6.24 5.29 -18.58
CA TYR A 223 5.66 4.80 -19.83
C TYR A 223 6.50 5.31 -21.02
N PRO A 224 6.81 4.46 -22.01
CA PRO A 224 7.63 4.85 -23.16
C PRO A 224 7.04 6.05 -23.91
N GLY A 225 7.80 7.14 -23.96
CA GLY A 225 7.37 8.38 -24.64
C GLY A 225 6.56 9.34 -23.79
N ASP A 226 6.14 8.97 -22.57
CA ASP A 226 5.42 9.86 -21.68
C ASP A 226 5.95 9.78 -20.22
N SER A 227 6.73 10.77 -19.85
CA SER A 227 7.33 10.86 -18.51
C SER A 227 6.35 11.21 -17.39
N ARG A 228 5.11 11.58 -17.71
CA ARG A 228 4.06 11.88 -16.72
C ARG A 228 3.40 10.64 -16.16
N VAL A 229 3.50 9.52 -16.91
CA VAL A 229 2.88 8.26 -16.55
C VAL A 229 3.93 7.31 -16.00
N THR A 230 3.79 6.93 -14.74
CA THR A 230 4.71 6.02 -14.05
C THR A 230 4.06 4.67 -13.83
N ILE A 231 4.78 3.60 -14.17
CA ILE A 231 4.36 2.20 -13.98
C ILE A 231 5.06 1.68 -12.73
N ARG A 232 4.30 1.35 -11.69
CA ARG A 232 4.84 0.94 -10.40
C ARG A 232 4.36 -0.47 -10.01
N PRO A 233 5.29 -1.42 -9.79
CA PRO A 233 4.92 -2.74 -9.29
C PRO A 233 4.43 -2.63 -7.85
N THR A 234 3.27 -3.21 -7.57
CA THR A 234 2.63 -3.17 -6.26
C THR A 234 2.38 -4.59 -5.77
N GLU A 235 3.06 -4.99 -4.70
CA GLU A 235 2.93 -6.34 -4.14
C GLU A 235 1.50 -6.62 -3.65
N GLY A 236 0.79 -5.58 -3.23
CA GLY A 236 -0.60 -5.67 -2.80
C GLY A 236 -1.58 -6.07 -3.89
N LEU A 237 -1.21 -5.93 -5.18
CA LEU A 237 -2.01 -6.39 -6.32
C LEU A 237 -1.68 -7.83 -6.75
N ALA A 238 -0.77 -8.52 -6.06
CA ALA A 238 -0.44 -9.91 -6.39
C ALA A 238 -1.63 -10.84 -6.08
N GLY A 239 -2.19 -11.48 -7.10
CA GLY A 239 -3.39 -12.32 -6.97
C GLY A 239 -4.62 -11.56 -6.51
N ALA A 240 -4.72 -10.28 -6.81
CA ALA A 240 -5.87 -9.44 -6.49
C ALA A 240 -7.01 -9.70 -7.46
N GLU A 241 -8.23 -9.81 -6.93
CA GLU A 241 -9.44 -10.09 -7.72
C GLU A 241 -10.54 -9.06 -7.47
N ILE A 242 -11.29 -8.74 -8.52
CA ILE A 242 -12.58 -8.05 -8.42
C ILE A 242 -13.64 -8.93 -9.09
N SER A 243 -14.64 -9.36 -8.33
CA SER A 243 -15.70 -10.27 -8.80
C SER A 243 -15.15 -11.59 -9.38
N SER A 244 -14.17 -12.20 -8.70
CA SER A 244 -13.50 -13.45 -9.09
C SER A 244 -12.74 -13.36 -10.44
N LYS A 245 -12.26 -12.18 -10.79
CA LYS A 245 -11.46 -11.88 -11.97
C LYS A 245 -10.18 -11.16 -11.57
N ASP A 246 -9.06 -11.59 -12.12
CA ASP A 246 -7.75 -11.04 -11.83
C ASP A 246 -7.67 -9.56 -12.18
N VAL A 247 -7.10 -8.76 -11.27
CA VAL A 247 -6.80 -7.34 -11.47
C VAL A 247 -5.36 -7.20 -11.96
N TYR A 248 -5.20 -6.60 -13.11
CA TYR A 248 -3.89 -6.39 -13.74
C TYR A 248 -3.27 -5.05 -13.38
N ALA A 249 -4.07 -3.97 -13.44
CA ALA A 249 -3.60 -2.62 -13.19
C ALA A 249 -4.69 -1.73 -12.59
N VAL A 250 -4.27 -0.77 -11.77
CA VAL A 250 -5.08 0.35 -11.27
C VAL A 250 -4.37 1.63 -11.62
N VAL A 251 -5.03 2.51 -12.37
CA VAL A 251 -4.50 3.76 -12.88
C VAL A 251 -5.18 4.93 -12.22
N THR A 252 -4.42 5.79 -11.59
CA THR A 252 -4.90 7.02 -10.97
C THR A 252 -3.71 7.92 -10.62
N TRP A 253 -3.97 9.18 -10.28
CA TRP A 253 -2.91 9.97 -9.65
C TRP A 253 -2.76 9.56 -8.18
N ALA A 254 -1.51 9.46 -7.72
CA ALA A 254 -1.18 8.75 -6.48
C ALA A 254 -1.92 9.26 -5.24
N LYS A 255 -2.06 10.59 -5.09
CA LYS A 255 -2.73 11.21 -3.94
C LYS A 255 -4.27 11.13 -3.97
N ASN A 256 -4.85 10.49 -4.99
CA ASN A 256 -6.26 10.14 -5.03
C ASN A 256 -6.62 9.04 -4.04
N LEU A 257 -5.68 8.14 -3.85
CA LEU A 257 -5.80 7.05 -2.88
C LEU A 257 -5.42 7.54 -1.50
N VAL A 258 -6.24 7.26 -0.50
CA VAL A 258 -6.03 7.71 0.88
C VAL A 258 -6.02 6.51 1.81
N PHE A 259 -5.01 6.47 2.66
CA PHE A 259 -4.92 5.55 3.78
C PHE A 259 -5.07 6.32 5.08
N GLY A 260 -6.03 5.94 5.92
CA GLY A 260 -6.23 6.52 7.23
C GLY A 260 -5.68 5.61 8.32
N THR A 261 -4.95 6.19 9.25
CA THR A 261 -4.42 5.48 10.42
C THR A 261 -4.41 6.37 11.64
N ASP A 262 -4.36 5.76 12.81
CA ASP A 262 -4.10 6.41 14.08
C ASP A 262 -2.77 5.86 14.59
N VAL A 263 -1.72 6.68 14.48
CA VAL A 263 -0.35 6.34 14.92
C VAL A 263 -0.04 6.92 16.30
N GLU A 264 -0.92 7.75 16.86
CA GLU A 264 -0.82 8.19 18.25
C GLU A 264 -1.12 7.01 19.18
N GLY A 265 -0.17 6.05 19.15
CA GLY A 265 -0.27 4.84 19.95
C GLY A 265 0.03 5.10 21.42
N SER A 266 -0.75 4.49 22.29
CA SER A 266 -0.36 4.33 23.67
C SER A 266 0.77 3.29 23.77
N GLU A 267 1.58 3.35 24.83
CA GLU A 267 2.61 2.33 25.15
C GLU A 267 2.09 0.88 25.13
N ASN A 268 0.76 0.69 25.09
CA ASN A 268 0.11 -0.61 25.02
C ASN A 268 -0.14 -1.13 23.61
N ASP A 269 0.08 -0.32 22.57
CA ASP A 269 -0.27 -0.69 21.18
C ASP A 269 0.82 -1.51 20.51
N PHE A 270 2.06 -1.36 20.95
CA PHE A 270 3.17 -2.24 20.58
C PHE A 270 3.83 -2.78 21.85
N LYS A 271 3.62 -4.06 22.15
CA LYS A 271 4.11 -4.66 23.40
C LYS A 271 4.63 -6.07 23.21
N VAL A 272 5.72 -6.35 23.91
CA VAL A 272 6.25 -7.71 24.04
C VAL A 272 6.42 -8.00 25.53
N TRP A 273 5.89 -9.13 26.00
CA TRP A 273 6.02 -9.54 27.39
C TRP A 273 6.11 -11.06 27.52
N TYR A 274 6.69 -11.51 28.59
CA TYR A 274 6.71 -12.90 28.98
C TYR A 274 5.56 -13.18 29.95
N ASP A 275 4.80 -14.23 29.68
CA ASP A 275 3.72 -14.69 30.54
C ASP A 275 4.19 -15.91 31.33
N ASP A 276 4.35 -15.74 32.66
CA ASP A 276 4.83 -16.77 33.56
C ASP A 276 3.86 -17.94 33.72
N LYS A 277 2.57 -17.75 33.45
CA LYS A 277 1.55 -18.82 33.60
C LYS A 277 1.65 -19.84 32.49
N ASP A 278 1.84 -19.34 31.26
CA ASP A 278 1.83 -20.17 30.06
C ASP A 278 3.26 -20.48 29.58
N GLU A 279 4.29 -19.91 30.23
CA GLU A 279 5.72 -19.97 29.82
C GLU A 279 5.94 -19.52 28.36
N MET A 280 5.15 -18.53 27.92
CA MET A 280 5.15 -18.01 26.56
C MET A 280 5.57 -16.55 26.49
N THR A 281 6.31 -16.19 25.47
CA THR A 281 6.55 -14.78 25.12
C THR A 281 5.46 -14.35 24.17
N ARG A 282 4.78 -13.27 24.50
CA ARG A 282 3.67 -12.70 23.71
C ARG A 282 4.07 -11.39 23.07
N PHE A 283 3.65 -11.23 21.84
CA PHE A 283 3.84 -10.05 21.01
C PHE A 283 2.48 -9.52 20.57
N LYS A 284 2.25 -8.24 20.76
CA LYS A 284 1.01 -7.56 20.40
C LYS A 284 1.33 -6.28 19.64
N VAL A 285 0.65 -6.07 18.51
CA VAL A 285 0.57 -4.78 17.82
C VAL A 285 -0.89 -4.46 17.59
N LEU A 286 -1.28 -3.22 17.86
CA LEU A 286 -2.61 -2.67 17.67
C LEU A 286 -2.49 -1.35 16.93
N PHE A 287 -3.26 -1.17 15.86
CA PHE A 287 -3.35 0.08 15.11
C PHE A 287 -4.70 0.17 14.40
N ASN A 288 -5.08 1.37 13.99
CA ASN A 288 -6.26 1.59 13.17
C ASN A 288 -5.86 1.67 11.70
N ALA A 289 -6.66 1.09 10.81
CA ALA A 289 -6.43 1.12 9.38
C ALA A 289 -7.74 1.27 8.62
N GLY A 290 -7.71 2.05 7.55
CA GLY A 290 -8.82 2.20 6.62
C GLY A 290 -8.38 2.83 5.32
N THR A 291 -9.12 2.60 4.24
CA THR A 291 -8.81 3.16 2.93
C THR A 291 -10.01 3.89 2.33
N GLN A 292 -9.73 4.89 1.51
CA GLN A 292 -10.76 5.61 0.76
C GLN A 292 -10.15 6.22 -0.51
N ILE A 293 -11.02 6.61 -1.45
CA ILE A 293 -10.68 7.27 -2.71
C ILE A 293 -11.35 8.63 -2.74
N LYS A 294 -10.60 9.68 -3.10
CA LYS A 294 -11.13 11.04 -3.18
C LYS A 294 -12.05 11.21 -4.39
N PHE A 295 -11.54 10.87 -5.58
CA PHE A 295 -12.21 11.03 -6.87
C PHE A 295 -12.34 9.67 -7.57
N PRO A 296 -13.43 8.95 -7.38
CA PRO A 296 -13.60 7.64 -8.01
C PRO A 296 -13.69 7.70 -9.54
N ASN A 297 -14.17 8.81 -10.11
CA ASN A 297 -14.22 9.03 -11.56
C ASN A 297 -12.82 9.05 -12.20
N GLU A 298 -11.78 9.32 -11.41
CA GLU A 298 -10.39 9.38 -11.82
C GLU A 298 -9.61 8.13 -11.40
N VAL A 299 -10.30 7.02 -11.27
CA VAL A 299 -9.70 5.71 -11.05
C VAL A 299 -10.13 4.77 -12.15
N ILE A 300 -9.16 4.16 -12.80
CA ILE A 300 -9.38 3.18 -13.86
C ILE A 300 -8.74 1.87 -13.44
N THR A 301 -9.51 0.80 -13.49
CA THR A 301 -9.02 -0.53 -13.13
C THR A 301 -9.14 -1.45 -14.33
N ILE A 302 -8.04 -2.10 -14.70
CA ILE A 302 -8.01 -3.12 -15.74
C ILE A 302 -8.07 -4.49 -15.08
N LYS A 303 -9.11 -5.24 -15.39
CA LYS A 303 -9.27 -6.61 -14.91
C LYS A 303 -9.52 -7.59 -16.05
N GLU A 304 -9.39 -8.87 -15.77
CA GLU A 304 -9.80 -9.93 -16.70
C GLU A 304 -11.29 -9.83 -17.04
N ALA A 305 -11.65 -10.21 -18.28
CA ALA A 305 -13.01 -10.19 -18.80
C ALA A 305 -13.95 -11.24 -18.14
#